data_4c23c0f9111eab5c5f4636ae8ab120df
#
_entry.id   4c23c0f9111eab5c5f4636ae8ab120df
#
_cell.length_a   1.000
_cell.length_b   1.000
_cell.length_c   1.000
_cell.angle_alpha   90.00
_cell.angle_beta   90.00
_cell.angle_gamma   90.00
#
_symmetry.space_group_name_H-M   'P 1'
#
loop_
_entity.id
_entity.type
_entity.pdbx_description
1 polymer ?
#
loop_
_entity_poly.entity_id
_entity_poly.type
_entity_poly.pdbx_seq_one_letter_code
_entity_poly.pdbx_strand_id
1 'polypeptide(L)'
;MLNELFILAKIREGDIKAFEEIFRRYYSPLCWYATGITGEMEAAEEIVEELFYVFWKDREHLQIFQSVKSYLYKAVRNAALQFCEHKEVKERYREYVLAGNATEQDSDPHRQLEYEELQGLIRHTLDKLPMRRLRIFEMHRMEGKKYAEIASSLSLSVKTVEAEMTKAC
;
A
#
# COMPACT_ATOMS: atom_id res chain seq x y z
N MET A 1 9.20 -16.47 7.88
CA MET A 1 9.14 -16.90 6.47
C MET A 1 8.58 -18.31 6.31
N LEU A 2 9.19 -19.31 6.91
CA LEU A 2 8.65 -20.68 6.90
C LEU A 2 7.23 -20.75 7.41
N ASN A 3 6.90 -19.92 8.39
CA ASN A 3 5.58 -19.85 8.98
C ASN A 3 4.50 -19.37 7.99
N GLU A 4 4.80 -18.38 7.16
CA GLU A 4 3.84 -17.87 6.16
C GLU A 4 3.60 -18.87 5.03
N LEU A 5 4.61 -19.59 4.57
CA LEU A 5 4.46 -20.63 3.56
C LEU A 5 3.61 -21.79 4.08
N PHE A 6 3.77 -22.15 5.34
CA PHE A 6 2.95 -23.17 6.00
C PHE A 6 1.49 -22.72 6.11
N ILE A 7 1.27 -21.48 6.52
CA ILE A 7 -0.07 -20.89 6.59
C ILE A 7 -0.72 -20.86 5.20
N LEU A 8 0.04 -20.50 4.17
CA LEU A 8 -0.44 -20.49 2.81
C LEU A 8 -0.87 -21.87 2.32
N ALA A 9 -0.09 -22.90 2.65
CA ALA A 9 -0.44 -24.29 2.32
C ALA A 9 -1.76 -24.71 2.99
N LYS A 10 -1.98 -24.33 4.23
CA LYS A 10 -3.25 -24.57 4.94
C LYS A 10 -4.42 -23.81 4.31
N ILE A 11 -4.20 -22.58 3.87
CA ILE A 11 -5.23 -21.80 3.17
C ILE A 11 -5.66 -22.51 1.89
N ARG A 12 -4.70 -23.06 1.14
CA ARG A 12 -5.00 -23.81 -0.08
C ARG A 12 -5.88 -25.04 0.19
N GLU A 13 -5.71 -25.65 1.36
CA GLU A 13 -6.51 -26.80 1.81
C GLU A 13 -7.89 -26.39 2.32
N GLY A 14 -8.17 -25.10 2.46
CA GLY A 14 -9.44 -24.57 2.92
C GLY A 14 -9.51 -24.31 4.42
N ASP A 15 -8.37 -24.19 5.09
CA ASP A 15 -8.33 -23.86 6.52
C ASP A 15 -8.66 -22.37 6.73
N ILE A 16 -9.89 -22.11 7.20
CA ILE A 16 -10.38 -20.76 7.43
C ILE A 16 -9.63 -20.03 8.54
N LYS A 17 -9.14 -20.74 9.54
CA LYS A 17 -8.38 -20.15 10.63
C LYS A 17 -7.03 -19.61 10.15
N ALA A 18 -6.39 -20.34 9.25
CA ALA A 18 -5.15 -19.89 8.62
C ALA A 18 -5.38 -18.63 7.79
N PHE A 19 -6.49 -18.57 7.05
CA PHE A 19 -6.91 -17.37 6.31
C PHE A 19 -7.18 -16.19 7.24
N GLU A 20 -7.90 -16.42 8.35
CA GLU A 20 -8.15 -15.36 9.35
C GLU A 20 -6.87 -14.77 9.91
N GLU A 21 -5.84 -15.59 10.12
CA GLU A 21 -4.56 -15.13 10.62
C GLU A 21 -3.90 -14.15 9.65
N ILE A 22 -3.89 -14.46 8.36
CA ILE A 22 -3.37 -13.57 7.31
C ILE A 22 -4.24 -12.32 7.22
N PHE A 23 -5.55 -12.46 7.25
CA PHE A 23 -6.48 -11.34 7.21
C PHE A 23 -6.22 -10.35 8.35
N ARG A 24 -6.14 -10.84 9.59
CA ARG A 24 -5.89 -10.00 10.77
C ARG A 24 -4.53 -9.29 10.71
N ARG A 25 -3.53 -9.98 10.17
CA ARG A 25 -2.18 -9.44 10.09
C ARG A 25 -2.05 -8.31 9.07
N TYR A 26 -2.72 -8.44 7.94
CA TYR A 26 -2.49 -7.56 6.80
C TYR A 26 -3.63 -6.60 6.48
N TYR A 27 -4.84 -6.80 6.99
CA TYR A 27 -5.99 -5.97 6.62
C TYR A 27 -5.77 -4.49 6.88
N SER A 28 -5.48 -4.12 8.12
CA SER A 28 -5.28 -2.71 8.49
C SER A 28 -4.09 -2.05 7.80
N PRO A 29 -2.90 -2.68 7.78
CA PRO A 29 -1.77 -2.10 7.04
C PRO A 29 -2.05 -1.91 5.55
N LEU A 30 -2.74 -2.86 4.92
CA LEU A 30 -3.10 -2.76 3.51
C LEU A 30 -4.11 -1.64 3.25
N CYS A 31 -5.08 -1.45 4.16
CA CYS A 31 -6.03 -0.35 4.06
C CYS A 31 -5.33 1.02 4.17
N TRP A 32 -4.38 1.16 5.07
CA TRP A 32 -3.57 2.37 5.19
C TRP A 32 -2.74 2.62 3.92
N TYR A 33 -2.13 1.58 3.40
CA TYR A 33 -1.34 1.65 2.17
C TYR A 33 -2.21 2.08 0.99
N ALA A 34 -3.36 1.43 0.82
CA ALA A 34 -4.31 1.76 -0.25
C ALA A 34 -4.87 3.18 -0.11
N THR A 35 -5.14 3.62 1.12
CA THR A 35 -5.61 4.99 1.38
C THR A 35 -4.58 6.02 0.93
N GLY A 36 -3.29 5.73 1.12
CA GLY A 36 -2.21 6.60 0.66
C GLY A 36 -2.18 6.76 -0.87
N ILE A 37 -2.66 5.77 -1.60
CA ILE A 37 -2.72 5.80 -3.07
C ILE A 37 -4.04 6.41 -3.56
N THR A 38 -5.17 5.95 -3.01
CA THR A 38 -6.51 6.37 -3.47
C THR A 38 -6.95 7.71 -2.92
N GLY A 39 -6.44 8.10 -1.76
CA GLY A 39 -6.89 9.30 -1.04
C GLY A 39 -8.22 9.12 -0.33
N GLU A 40 -8.86 7.97 -0.44
CA GLU A 40 -10.19 7.70 0.13
C GLU A 40 -10.17 6.40 0.92
N MET A 41 -10.43 6.47 2.21
CA MET A 41 -10.42 5.29 3.09
C MET A 41 -11.50 4.27 2.69
N GLU A 42 -12.68 4.74 2.33
CA GLU A 42 -13.78 3.88 1.92
C GLU A 42 -13.43 3.06 0.68
N ALA A 43 -12.85 3.69 -0.33
CA ALA A 43 -12.39 3.01 -1.52
C ALA A 43 -11.26 2.01 -1.22
N ALA A 44 -10.35 2.38 -0.32
CA ALA A 44 -9.26 1.53 0.11
C ALA A 44 -9.77 0.26 0.81
N GLU A 45 -10.75 0.39 1.68
CA GLU A 45 -11.38 -0.75 2.36
C GLU A 45 -12.05 -1.70 1.37
N GLU A 46 -12.77 -1.18 0.39
CA GLU A 46 -13.40 -1.99 -0.65
C GLU A 46 -12.36 -2.77 -1.47
N ILE A 47 -11.27 -2.12 -1.83
CA ILE A 47 -10.16 -2.75 -2.57
C ILE A 47 -9.56 -3.90 -1.77
N VAL A 48 -9.28 -3.67 -0.51
CA VAL A 48 -8.66 -4.69 0.35
C VAL A 48 -9.62 -5.85 0.64
N GLU A 49 -10.89 -5.56 0.87
CA GLU A 49 -11.92 -6.58 1.06
C GLU A 49 -12.08 -7.47 -0.17
N GLU A 50 -12.12 -6.86 -1.35
CA GLU A 50 -12.20 -7.61 -2.61
C GLU A 50 -10.95 -8.46 -2.84
N LEU A 51 -9.77 -7.93 -2.53
CA LEU A 51 -8.53 -8.69 -2.62
C LEU A 51 -8.59 -9.96 -1.77
N PHE A 52 -9.01 -9.85 -0.52
CA PHE A 52 -9.12 -11.02 0.35
C PHE A 52 -10.21 -11.98 -0.07
N TYR A 53 -11.31 -11.47 -0.62
CA TYR A 53 -12.36 -12.30 -1.19
C TYR A 53 -11.83 -13.15 -2.37
N VAL A 54 -11.15 -12.54 -3.31
CA VAL A 54 -10.54 -13.22 -4.45
C VAL A 54 -9.45 -14.18 -3.99
N PHE A 55 -8.65 -13.78 -3.02
CA PHE A 55 -7.60 -14.60 -2.42
C PHE A 55 -8.19 -15.91 -1.87
N TRP A 56 -9.27 -15.83 -1.14
CA TRP A 56 -9.96 -17.01 -0.61
C TRP A 56 -10.63 -17.83 -1.71
N LYS A 57 -11.31 -17.17 -2.62
CA LYS A 57 -12.02 -17.81 -3.72
C LYS A 57 -11.09 -18.63 -4.62
N ASP A 58 -9.95 -18.05 -4.97
CA ASP A 58 -8.97 -18.66 -5.87
C ASP A 58 -7.82 -19.35 -5.13
N ARG A 59 -7.98 -19.64 -3.85
CA ARG A 59 -6.93 -20.19 -2.98
C ARG A 59 -6.25 -21.45 -3.52
N GLU A 60 -6.98 -22.29 -4.23
CA GLU A 60 -6.45 -23.52 -4.81
C GLU A 60 -5.46 -23.26 -5.96
N HIS A 61 -5.62 -22.14 -6.63
CA HIS A 61 -4.81 -21.74 -7.79
C HIS A 61 -3.75 -20.70 -7.47
N LEU A 62 -3.60 -20.35 -6.20
CA LEU A 62 -2.62 -19.35 -5.79
C LEU A 62 -1.20 -19.84 -6.02
N GLN A 63 -0.45 -19.05 -6.80
CA GLN A 63 0.97 -19.25 -7.01
C GLN A 63 1.71 -18.05 -6.43
N ILE A 64 2.22 -18.23 -5.21
CA ILE A 64 3.01 -17.21 -4.53
C ILE A 64 4.43 -17.73 -4.42
N PHE A 65 5.31 -17.15 -5.22
CA PHE A 65 6.71 -17.58 -5.31
C PHE A 65 7.63 -16.84 -4.34
N GLN A 66 7.20 -15.68 -3.86
CA GLN A 66 7.97 -14.86 -2.92
C GLN A 66 7.30 -14.88 -1.54
N SER A 67 6.98 -13.75 -0.98
CA SER A 67 6.29 -13.66 0.28
C SER A 67 4.81 -13.32 0.09
N VAL A 68 3.99 -13.76 1.02
CA VAL A 68 2.57 -13.37 1.08
C VAL A 68 2.43 -11.85 1.15
N LYS A 69 3.28 -11.21 1.95
CA LYS A 69 3.32 -9.75 2.08
C LYS A 69 3.53 -9.06 0.74
N SER A 70 4.55 -9.46 -0.02
CA SER A 70 4.84 -8.88 -1.33
C SER A 70 3.69 -9.07 -2.31
N TYR A 71 3.08 -10.25 -2.30
CA TYR A 71 1.92 -10.55 -3.14
C TYR A 71 0.75 -9.63 -2.82
N LEU A 72 0.39 -9.52 -1.54
CA LEU A 72 -0.75 -8.71 -1.10
C LEU A 72 -0.54 -7.22 -1.40
N TYR A 73 0.62 -6.69 -1.09
CA TYR A 73 0.93 -5.27 -1.35
C TYR A 73 0.94 -4.94 -2.83
N LYS A 74 1.49 -5.83 -3.66
CA LYS A 74 1.48 -5.66 -5.11
C LYS A 74 0.06 -5.67 -5.67
N ALA A 75 -0.77 -6.59 -5.23
CA ALA A 75 -2.16 -6.69 -5.65
C ALA A 75 -2.97 -5.46 -5.25
N VAL A 76 -2.81 -4.98 -4.02
CA VAL A 76 -3.46 -3.77 -3.53
C VAL A 76 -2.98 -2.55 -4.31
N ARG A 77 -1.69 -2.44 -4.54
CA ARG A 77 -1.12 -1.34 -5.32
C ARG A 77 -1.72 -1.27 -6.72
N ASN A 78 -1.77 -2.41 -7.41
CA ASN A 78 -2.34 -2.47 -8.76
C ASN A 78 -3.81 -2.07 -8.77
N ALA A 79 -4.60 -2.58 -7.83
CA ALA A 79 -6.01 -2.25 -7.70
C ALA A 79 -6.24 -0.78 -7.35
N ALA A 80 -5.44 -0.23 -6.45
CA ALA A 80 -5.51 1.18 -6.06
C ALA A 80 -5.14 2.12 -7.21
N LEU A 81 -4.12 1.77 -7.99
CA LEU A 81 -3.74 2.54 -9.17
C LEU A 81 -4.83 2.48 -10.25
N GLN A 82 -5.44 1.33 -10.47
CA GLN A 82 -6.58 1.21 -11.38
C GLN A 82 -7.76 2.06 -10.93
N PHE A 83 -8.04 2.08 -9.63
CA PHE A 83 -9.07 2.95 -9.07
C PHE A 83 -8.80 4.42 -9.39
N CYS A 84 -7.57 4.88 -9.21
CA CYS A 84 -7.16 6.24 -9.51
C CYS A 84 -7.31 6.56 -11.00
N GLU A 85 -6.94 5.65 -11.88
CA GLU A 85 -7.10 5.81 -13.33
C GLU A 85 -8.58 5.93 -13.71
N HIS A 86 -9.44 5.07 -13.18
CA HIS A 86 -10.88 5.13 -13.44
C HIS A 86 -11.49 6.42 -12.92
N LYS A 87 -11.10 6.88 -11.75
CA LYS A 87 -11.56 8.14 -11.18
C LYS A 87 -11.14 9.32 -12.06
N GLU A 88 -9.91 9.33 -12.54
CA GLU A 88 -9.42 10.35 -13.48
C GLU A 88 -10.22 10.39 -14.76
N VAL A 89 -10.47 9.24 -15.37
CA VAL A 89 -11.25 9.13 -16.61
C VAL A 89 -12.68 9.64 -16.39
N LYS A 90 -13.31 9.28 -15.28
CA LYS A 90 -14.65 9.76 -14.93
C LYS A 90 -14.69 11.27 -14.73
N GLU A 91 -13.73 11.83 -14.04
CA GLU A 91 -13.63 13.27 -13.81
C GLU A 91 -13.37 14.02 -15.10
N ARG A 92 -12.48 13.54 -15.96
CA ARG A 92 -12.24 14.12 -17.29
C ARG A 92 -13.49 14.08 -18.16
N TYR A 93 -14.21 12.98 -18.17
CA TYR A 93 -15.46 12.85 -18.90
C TYR A 93 -16.52 13.81 -18.36
N ARG A 94 -16.61 13.95 -17.05
CA ARG A 94 -17.55 14.87 -16.40
C ARG A 94 -17.25 16.30 -16.73
N GLU A 95 -15.99 16.70 -16.67
CA GLU A 95 -15.52 18.03 -17.09
C GLU A 95 -15.79 18.27 -18.57
N TYR A 96 -15.56 17.28 -19.41
CA TYR A 96 -15.85 17.31 -20.82
C TYR A 96 -17.33 17.59 -21.09
N VAL A 97 -18.21 16.87 -20.42
CA VAL A 97 -19.65 17.02 -20.57
C VAL A 97 -20.12 18.37 -20.04
N LEU A 98 -19.57 18.84 -18.92
CA LEU A 98 -19.92 20.13 -18.31
C LEU A 98 -19.38 21.32 -19.09
N ALA A 99 -18.22 21.20 -19.69
CA ALA A 99 -17.58 22.27 -20.47
C ALA A 99 -18.12 22.41 -21.91
N GLY A 100 -18.81 21.40 -22.43
CA GLY A 100 -19.35 21.42 -23.79
C GLY A 100 -18.30 21.50 -24.90
N ASN A 101 -17.03 21.37 -24.58
CA ASN A 101 -15.92 21.45 -25.51
C ASN A 101 -14.91 20.35 -25.24
N ALA A 102 -14.70 19.49 -26.23
CA ALA A 102 -13.59 18.57 -26.27
C ALA A 102 -12.31 19.31 -26.62
N THR A 103 -11.62 19.82 -25.65
CA THR A 103 -10.22 20.13 -25.87
C THR A 103 -9.41 18.93 -25.41
N GLU A 104 -8.89 18.23 -26.38
CA GLU A 104 -7.89 17.20 -26.20
C GLU A 104 -6.65 17.82 -25.58
N GLN A 105 -6.61 17.84 -24.26
CA GLN A 105 -5.35 18.08 -23.58
C GLN A 105 -5.08 16.90 -22.68
N ASP A 106 -4.15 16.09 -23.11
CA ASP A 106 -3.66 14.90 -22.40
C ASP A 106 -2.97 15.20 -21.08
N SER A 107 -2.78 16.45 -20.75
CA SER A 107 -2.25 16.87 -19.47
C SER A 107 -2.99 18.12 -19.00
N ASP A 108 -3.79 17.94 -17.96
CA ASP A 108 -4.32 19.08 -17.23
C ASP A 108 -3.17 19.71 -16.44
N PRO A 109 -2.73 20.96 -16.79
CA PRO A 109 -1.65 21.63 -16.06
C PRO A 109 -1.96 21.78 -14.57
N HIS A 110 -3.24 21.86 -14.23
CA HIS A 110 -3.70 21.99 -12.85
C HIS A 110 -3.46 20.74 -12.03
N ARG A 111 -3.70 19.55 -12.62
CA ARG A 111 -3.43 18.26 -11.97
C ARG A 111 -1.94 17.99 -11.84
N GLN A 112 -1.18 18.36 -12.85
CA GLN A 112 0.27 18.25 -12.81
C GLN A 112 0.83 19.11 -11.68
N LEU A 113 0.33 20.33 -11.53
CA LEU A 113 0.70 21.23 -10.45
C LEU A 113 0.30 20.67 -9.07
N GLU A 114 -0.91 20.15 -8.93
CA GLU A 114 -1.39 19.52 -7.70
C GLU A 114 -0.53 18.31 -7.30
N TYR A 115 -0.18 17.48 -8.28
CA TYR A 115 0.68 16.33 -8.07
C TYR A 115 2.08 16.75 -7.61
N GLU A 116 2.66 17.75 -8.26
CA GLU A 116 3.96 18.30 -7.90
C GLU A 116 3.95 18.95 -6.52
N GLU A 117 2.88 19.66 -6.18
CA GLU A 117 2.68 20.27 -4.86
C GLU A 117 2.58 19.19 -3.78
N LEU A 118 1.83 18.12 -4.03
CA LEU A 118 1.70 16.99 -3.09
C LEU A 118 3.03 16.29 -2.89
N GLN A 119 3.77 16.02 -3.96
CA GLN A 119 5.10 15.45 -3.86
C GLN A 119 6.06 16.35 -3.08
N GLY A 120 6.00 17.65 -3.34
CA GLY A 120 6.79 18.64 -2.63
C GLY A 120 6.45 18.67 -1.13
N LEU A 121 5.17 18.57 -0.79
CA LEU A 121 4.71 18.56 0.59
C LEU A 121 5.16 17.30 1.31
N ILE A 122 5.03 16.13 0.68
CA ILE A 122 5.50 14.86 1.24
C ILE A 122 7.01 14.93 1.47
N ARG A 123 7.76 15.37 0.47
CA ARG A 123 9.22 15.50 0.56
C ARG A 123 9.62 16.47 1.67
N HIS A 124 8.97 17.60 1.76
CA HIS A 124 9.22 18.60 2.80
C HIS A 124 8.91 18.06 4.21
N THR A 125 7.82 17.30 4.35
CA THR A 125 7.46 16.66 5.61
C THR A 125 8.49 15.60 6.03
N LEU A 126 8.96 14.78 5.07
CA LEU A 126 9.99 13.79 5.32
C LEU A 126 11.35 14.44 5.67
N ASP A 127 11.70 15.54 5.01
CA ASP A 127 12.94 16.26 5.25
C ASP A 127 13.00 16.89 6.65
N LYS A 128 11.87 17.10 7.29
CA LYS A 128 11.82 17.59 8.68
C LYS A 128 12.20 16.52 9.70
N LEU A 129 12.19 15.25 9.31
CA LEU A 129 12.56 14.17 10.21
C LEU A 129 14.08 14.14 10.39
N PRO A 130 14.60 13.87 11.63
CA PRO A 130 16.01 13.61 11.82
C PRO A 130 16.49 12.49 10.88
N MET A 131 17.73 12.60 10.39
CA MET A 131 18.25 11.64 9.39
C MET A 131 18.10 10.19 9.80
N ARG A 132 18.37 9.85 11.05
CA ARG A 132 18.21 8.49 11.55
C ARG A 132 16.77 8.01 11.48
N ARG A 133 15.82 8.85 11.89
CA ARG A 133 14.39 8.54 11.87
C ARG A 133 13.89 8.38 10.43
N LEU A 134 14.29 9.27 9.56
CA LEU A 134 13.97 9.20 8.13
C LEU A 134 14.49 7.90 7.51
N ARG A 135 15.74 7.54 7.82
CA ARG A 135 16.35 6.32 7.30
C ARG A 135 15.60 5.06 7.78
N ILE A 136 15.25 5.01 9.05
CA ILE A 136 14.48 3.91 9.64
C ILE A 136 13.09 3.83 8.98
N PHE A 137 12.42 4.95 8.81
CA PHE A 137 11.12 5.04 8.15
C PHE A 137 11.19 4.50 6.72
N GLU A 138 12.16 4.95 5.94
CA GLU A 138 12.36 4.50 4.56
C GLU A 138 12.63 2.99 4.49
N MET A 139 13.49 2.47 5.33
CA MET A 139 13.81 1.05 5.38
C MET A 139 12.59 0.19 5.71
N HIS A 140 11.74 0.67 6.58
CA HIS A 140 10.53 -0.06 6.96
C HIS A 140 9.42 0.07 5.92
N ARG A 141 9.08 1.30 5.52
CA ARG A 141 7.93 1.57 4.66
C ARG A 141 8.20 1.35 3.18
N MET A 142 9.37 1.73 2.70
CA MET A 142 9.70 1.64 1.28
C MET A 142 10.43 0.35 0.92
N GLU A 143 11.35 -0.11 1.76
CA GLU A 143 12.12 -1.32 1.52
C GLU A 143 11.49 -2.57 2.14
N GLY A 144 10.46 -2.42 2.96
CA GLY A 144 9.74 -3.54 3.59
C GLY A 144 10.53 -4.31 4.64
N LYS A 145 11.59 -3.74 5.18
CA LYS A 145 12.41 -4.40 6.18
C LYS A 145 11.72 -4.46 7.54
N LYS A 146 11.94 -5.56 8.24
CA LYS A 146 11.45 -5.74 9.61
C LYS A 146 12.33 -4.93 10.58
N TYR A 147 11.77 -4.60 11.74
CA TYR A 147 12.48 -3.85 12.77
C TYR A 147 13.80 -4.52 13.17
N ALA A 148 13.82 -5.84 13.28
CA ALA A 148 15.04 -6.58 13.60
C ALA A 148 16.11 -6.43 12.52
N GLU A 149 15.74 -6.45 11.26
CA GLU A 149 16.64 -6.26 10.13
C GLU A 149 17.20 -4.83 10.10
N ILE A 150 16.34 -3.85 10.36
CA ILE A 150 16.73 -2.44 10.45
C ILE A 150 17.71 -2.23 11.61
N ALA A 151 17.39 -2.77 12.77
CA ALA A 151 18.24 -2.70 13.96
C ALA A 151 19.63 -3.28 13.69
N SER A 152 19.69 -4.44 13.04
CA SER A 152 20.94 -5.08 12.66
C SER A 152 21.74 -4.24 11.65
N SER A 153 21.07 -3.68 10.63
CA SER A 153 21.72 -2.87 9.59
C SER A 153 22.30 -1.56 10.13
N LEU A 154 21.64 -0.94 11.11
CA LEU A 154 22.04 0.35 11.67
C LEU A 154 22.78 0.24 13.01
N SER A 155 23.03 -0.97 13.48
CA SER A 155 23.66 -1.24 14.79
C SER A 155 22.90 -0.61 15.95
N LEU A 156 21.57 -0.70 15.90
CA LEU A 156 20.66 -0.19 16.92
C LEU A 156 19.90 -1.35 17.57
N SER A 157 19.27 -1.08 18.72
CA SER A 157 18.36 -2.05 19.34
C SER A 157 16.99 -1.99 18.67
N VAL A 158 16.23 -3.09 18.73
CA VAL A 158 14.85 -3.15 18.23
C VAL A 158 13.97 -2.10 18.93
N LYS A 159 14.17 -1.91 20.23
CA LYS A 159 13.44 -0.88 21.00
C LYS A 159 13.68 0.53 20.45
N THR A 160 14.91 0.83 20.07
CA THR A 160 15.26 2.13 19.46
C THR A 160 14.53 2.30 18.13
N VAL A 161 14.50 1.26 17.30
CA VAL A 161 13.79 1.29 16.01
C VAL A 161 12.28 1.50 16.22
N GLU A 162 11.68 0.79 17.16
CA GLU A 162 10.26 0.96 17.52
C GLU A 162 9.95 2.38 18.00
N ALA A 163 10.80 2.93 18.86
CA ALA A 163 10.63 4.29 19.38
C ALA A 163 10.74 5.33 18.25
N GLU A 164 11.69 5.18 17.35
CA GLU A 164 11.86 6.08 16.21
C GLU A 164 10.65 5.98 15.23
N MET A 165 10.13 4.80 14.97
CA MET A 165 8.95 4.62 14.13
C MET A 165 7.70 5.23 14.77
N THR A 166 7.52 5.11 16.07
CA THR A 166 6.42 5.73 16.81
C THR A 166 6.47 7.26 16.68
N LYS A 167 7.64 7.85 16.76
CA LYS A 167 7.82 9.30 16.58
C LYS A 167 7.66 9.74 15.14
N ALA A 168 7.96 8.88 14.15
CA ALA A 168 7.81 9.18 12.73
C ALA A 168 6.37 9.12 12.28
N CYS A 169 5.55 8.32 12.93
CA CYS A 169 4.10 8.24 12.69
C CYS A 169 3.38 9.27 13.57
#